data_4580ea13b451173a8573d81e534118dc
#
_entry.id   4580ea13b451173a8573d81e534118dc
#
_cell.length_a   1.000
_cell.length_b   1.000
_cell.length_c   1.000
_cell.angle_alpha   90.00
_cell.angle_beta   90.00
_cell.angle_gamma   90.00
#
_symmetry.space_group_name_H-M   'P 1'
#
loop_
_entity.id
_entity.type
_entity.pdbx_description
1 polymer ?
#
loop_
_entity_poly.entity_id
_entity_poly.type
_entity_poly.pdbx_seq_one_letter_code
_entity_poly.pdbx_strand_id
1 'polypeptide(L)'
;MTENKAAINSRLADRETLILDMQGPLNSACKNALARSFAENEGRYKNVLWNFRLLDHMDSEGAILLLVNAAVLEEKKIGLAACHLSAPLRDVFRLTSLDAAMEIFDTESEALERLPFKIGISPRDPAFPAYTGPLVPGWARSVEHVALGAVPAEAMNVNVNGRKVTSPVNGFGRLWEKKYCIKTKNEAMAPQTIIALWRREFPNFWPKGNRLFTSGGGPIAPGATALLNLSLGGPMVMATGIIVIYADDYSSCFSTVRGHMLHGWINFSSFRADGGTIIQVHPVFRASDPVMEVGFRLGASRREDQFWHRTLDNLASRLGVEAGVEQRNVLIDPHVRWRQAQNVRYCGAIWSSLYLLPYWLRRIFS
;
A
#
# COMPACT_ATOMS: atom_id res chain seq x y z
N MET A 1 24.32 -15.34 15.45
CA MET A 1 22.93 -15.02 15.74
C MET A 1 22.10 -15.93 14.85
N THR A 2 21.34 -16.85 15.44
CA THR A 2 20.41 -17.72 14.69
C THR A 2 19.34 -16.80 14.08
N GLU A 3 19.32 -16.69 12.73
CA GLU A 3 18.19 -16.03 12.06
C GLU A 3 16.88 -16.68 12.51
N ASN A 4 16.07 -15.90 13.19
CA ASN A 4 14.75 -16.35 13.63
C ASN A 4 13.91 -16.58 12.38
N LYS A 5 13.62 -17.83 12.05
CA LYS A 5 12.90 -18.20 10.84
C LYS A 5 11.44 -17.77 10.97
N ALA A 6 10.92 -17.10 9.95
CA ALA A 6 9.51 -16.74 9.88
C ALA A 6 8.62 -17.98 10.07
N ALA A 7 7.69 -17.93 11.02
CA ALA A 7 6.72 -19.00 11.25
C ALA A 7 5.34 -18.42 11.61
N ILE A 8 4.30 -19.12 11.18
CA ILE A 8 2.92 -18.87 11.59
C ILE A 8 2.38 -20.19 12.14
N ASN A 9 2.12 -20.20 13.44
CA ASN A 9 1.55 -21.35 14.11
C ASN A 9 0.05 -21.10 14.32
N SER A 10 -0.78 -22.08 13.94
CA SER A 10 -2.23 -21.99 14.09
C SER A 10 -2.72 -22.90 15.21
N ARG A 11 -3.66 -22.40 16.00
CA ARG A 11 -4.37 -23.17 17.03
C ARG A 11 -5.81 -22.69 17.15
N LEU A 12 -6.69 -23.57 17.59
CA LEU A 12 -8.07 -23.22 17.91
C LEU A 12 -8.17 -22.98 19.43
N ALA A 13 -8.61 -21.77 19.81
CA ALA A 13 -9.07 -21.48 21.14
C ALA A 13 -10.59 -21.57 21.09
N ASP A 14 -11.24 -22.34 21.95
CA ASP A 14 -12.65 -22.68 21.82
C ASP A 14 -13.01 -23.35 20.46
N ARG A 15 -14.29 -23.51 20.16
CA ARG A 15 -14.74 -24.20 18.93
C ARG A 15 -14.81 -23.33 17.69
N GLU A 16 -14.59 -22.01 17.79
CA GLU A 16 -14.89 -21.08 16.70
C GLU A 16 -13.86 -19.95 16.51
N THR A 17 -12.74 -19.95 17.25
CA THR A 17 -11.69 -18.91 17.14
C THR A 17 -10.36 -19.52 16.73
N LEU A 18 -9.88 -19.13 15.56
CA LEU A 18 -8.55 -19.47 15.06
C LEU A 18 -7.54 -18.42 15.51
N ILE A 19 -6.56 -18.82 16.29
CA ILE A 19 -5.44 -17.97 16.70
C ILE A 19 -4.25 -18.27 15.79
N LEU A 20 -3.66 -17.21 15.24
CA LEU A 20 -2.45 -17.27 14.43
C LEU A 20 -1.31 -16.56 15.18
N ASP A 21 -0.40 -17.34 15.73
CA ASP A 21 0.79 -16.83 16.42
C ASP A 21 1.86 -16.48 15.37
N MET A 22 2.12 -15.18 15.18
CA MET A 22 3.13 -14.67 14.25
C MET A 22 4.49 -14.67 14.92
N GLN A 23 5.45 -15.39 14.37
CA GLN A 23 6.80 -15.52 14.92
C GLN A 23 7.88 -15.13 13.90
N GLY A 24 8.92 -14.43 14.37
CA GLY A 24 10.02 -13.98 13.51
C GLY A 24 9.61 -12.84 12.57
N PRO A 25 10.24 -12.70 11.39
CA PRO A 25 9.92 -11.65 10.45
C PRO A 25 8.63 -11.96 9.68
N LEU A 26 7.71 -11.00 9.62
CA LEU A 26 6.52 -11.05 8.77
C LEU A 26 6.78 -10.34 7.45
N ASN A 27 6.87 -11.11 6.38
CA ASN A 27 7.18 -10.67 5.02
C ASN A 27 6.49 -11.56 3.96
N SER A 28 6.85 -11.40 2.70
CA SER A 28 6.27 -12.17 1.59
C SER A 28 6.43 -13.70 1.73
N ALA A 29 7.46 -14.19 2.42
CA ALA A 29 7.69 -15.63 2.64
C ALA A 29 6.61 -16.27 3.53
N CYS A 30 5.94 -15.48 4.37
CA CYS A 30 4.85 -15.94 5.24
C CYS A 30 3.57 -16.28 4.48
N LYS A 31 3.44 -15.91 3.21
CA LYS A 31 2.21 -16.07 2.42
C LYS A 31 1.70 -17.52 2.40
N ASN A 32 2.58 -18.46 2.12
CA ASN A 32 2.20 -19.87 2.02
C ASN A 32 1.86 -20.48 3.39
N ALA A 33 2.59 -20.08 4.45
CA ALA A 33 2.31 -20.50 5.81
C ALA A 33 0.92 -20.02 6.27
N LEU A 34 0.61 -18.73 6.02
CA LEU A 34 -0.69 -18.16 6.34
C LEU A 34 -1.84 -18.85 5.58
N ALA A 35 -1.66 -19.05 4.28
CA ALA A 35 -2.66 -19.72 3.44
C ALA A 35 -2.91 -21.17 3.93
N ARG A 36 -1.86 -21.89 4.31
CA ARG A 36 -1.97 -23.24 4.87
C ARG A 36 -2.73 -23.24 6.19
N SER A 37 -2.41 -22.34 7.12
CA SER A 37 -3.09 -22.23 8.41
C SER A 37 -4.60 -22.01 8.25
N PHE A 38 -5.02 -21.19 7.27
CA PHE A 38 -6.44 -21.01 6.96
C PHE A 38 -7.07 -22.27 6.33
N ALA A 39 -6.38 -22.93 5.37
CA ALA A 39 -6.89 -24.13 4.69
C ALA A 39 -7.06 -25.32 5.64
N GLU A 40 -6.10 -25.55 6.54
CA GLU A 40 -6.15 -26.64 7.52
C GLU A 40 -7.28 -26.50 8.54
N ASN A 41 -7.78 -25.28 8.74
CA ASN A 41 -8.83 -24.97 9.69
C ASN A 41 -10.14 -24.51 9.02
N GLU A 42 -10.28 -24.68 7.70
CA GLU A 42 -11.45 -24.21 6.95
C GLU A 42 -12.77 -24.77 7.52
N GLY A 43 -13.77 -23.90 7.67
CA GLY A 43 -15.08 -24.26 8.24
C GLY A 43 -15.11 -24.43 9.76
N ARG A 44 -13.98 -24.29 10.46
CA ARG A 44 -13.86 -24.51 11.90
C ARG A 44 -13.83 -23.24 12.73
N TYR A 45 -13.85 -22.04 12.11
CA TYR A 45 -13.76 -20.77 12.83
C TYR A 45 -14.70 -19.70 12.23
N LYS A 46 -15.16 -18.83 13.09
CA LYS A 46 -15.93 -17.61 12.77
C LYS A 46 -15.17 -16.34 13.16
N ASN A 47 -14.11 -16.52 13.97
CA ASN A 47 -13.25 -15.45 14.43
C ASN A 47 -11.78 -15.81 14.17
N VAL A 48 -10.97 -14.81 13.87
CA VAL A 48 -9.50 -14.93 13.72
C VAL A 48 -8.84 -13.92 14.65
N LEU A 49 -7.88 -14.37 15.44
CA LEU A 49 -7.04 -13.55 16.28
C LEU A 49 -5.59 -13.65 15.81
N TRP A 50 -5.02 -12.54 15.38
CA TRP A 50 -3.59 -12.44 15.08
C TRP A 50 -2.82 -12.07 16.33
N ASN A 51 -1.92 -12.92 16.77
CA ASN A 51 -1.09 -12.73 17.95
C ASN A 51 0.34 -12.35 17.52
N PHE A 52 0.75 -11.12 17.85
CA PHE A 52 2.04 -10.54 17.47
C PHE A 52 3.10 -10.60 18.58
N ARG A 53 2.86 -11.39 19.63
CA ARG A 53 3.76 -11.46 20.80
C ARG A 53 5.19 -11.83 20.43
N LEU A 54 5.37 -12.69 19.43
CA LEU A 54 6.67 -13.22 19.02
C LEU A 54 7.15 -12.66 17.67
N LEU A 55 6.51 -11.58 17.21
CA LEU A 55 6.92 -10.91 15.98
C LEU A 55 8.19 -10.10 16.22
N ASP A 56 9.22 -10.34 15.41
CA ASP A 56 10.47 -9.59 15.47
C ASP A 56 10.42 -8.32 14.61
N HIS A 57 9.91 -8.44 13.40
CA HIS A 57 9.87 -7.38 12.41
C HIS A 57 8.73 -7.59 11.40
N MET A 58 8.25 -6.51 10.81
CA MET A 58 7.29 -6.54 9.70
C MET A 58 7.76 -5.57 8.62
N ASP A 59 7.90 -6.06 7.38
CA ASP A 59 8.15 -5.22 6.21
C ASP A 59 6.84 -4.80 5.51
N SER A 60 6.96 -4.08 4.40
CA SER A 60 5.80 -3.63 3.62
C SER A 60 5.01 -4.76 2.97
N GLU A 61 5.66 -5.86 2.55
CA GLU A 61 4.97 -7.03 2.01
C GLU A 61 4.20 -7.78 3.11
N GLY A 62 4.72 -7.82 4.33
CA GLY A 62 4.00 -8.32 5.50
C GLY A 62 2.74 -7.52 5.80
N ALA A 63 2.83 -6.18 5.76
CA ALA A 63 1.66 -5.33 5.93
C ALA A 63 0.62 -5.51 4.81
N ILE A 64 1.05 -5.66 3.57
CA ILE A 64 0.17 -5.98 2.43
C ILE A 64 -0.50 -7.34 2.65
N LEU A 65 0.25 -8.34 3.10
CA LEU A 65 -0.28 -9.68 3.39
C LEU A 65 -1.39 -9.62 4.45
N LEU A 66 -1.19 -8.88 5.54
CA LEU A 66 -2.22 -8.68 6.56
C LEU A 66 -3.46 -7.99 5.99
N LEU A 67 -3.28 -6.90 5.23
CA LEU A 67 -4.39 -6.15 4.64
C LEU A 67 -5.24 -7.01 3.69
N VAL A 68 -4.59 -7.76 2.81
CA VAL A 68 -5.28 -8.64 1.84
C VAL A 68 -6.08 -9.71 2.58
N ASN A 69 -5.50 -10.34 3.59
CA ASN A 69 -6.20 -11.35 4.38
C ASN A 69 -7.33 -10.76 5.23
N ALA A 70 -7.15 -9.57 5.81
CA ALA A 70 -8.24 -8.87 6.50
C ALA A 70 -9.44 -8.63 5.57
N ALA A 71 -9.19 -8.22 4.33
CA ALA A 71 -10.24 -8.00 3.34
C ALA A 71 -10.95 -9.32 2.93
N VAL A 72 -10.20 -10.41 2.78
CA VAL A 72 -10.77 -11.75 2.50
C VAL A 72 -11.63 -12.23 3.67
N LEU A 73 -11.19 -12.02 4.91
CA LEU A 73 -11.97 -12.39 6.11
C LEU A 73 -13.24 -11.54 6.23
N GLU A 74 -13.16 -10.24 5.93
CA GLU A 74 -14.33 -9.34 5.88
C GLU A 74 -15.36 -9.85 4.86
N GLU A 75 -14.94 -10.24 3.65
CA GLU A 75 -15.81 -10.79 2.60
C GLU A 75 -16.48 -12.09 3.05
N LYS A 76 -15.73 -12.97 3.73
CA LYS A 76 -16.25 -14.22 4.30
C LYS A 76 -17.07 -14.01 5.58
N LYS A 77 -17.25 -12.76 6.03
CA LYS A 77 -17.96 -12.41 7.27
C LYS A 77 -17.37 -13.06 8.52
N ILE A 78 -16.05 -13.17 8.57
CA ILE A 78 -15.27 -13.68 9.70
C ILE A 78 -14.77 -12.47 10.50
N GLY A 79 -14.99 -12.49 11.82
CA GLY A 79 -14.51 -11.46 12.73
C GLY A 79 -12.99 -11.50 12.86
N LEU A 80 -12.34 -10.33 12.90
CA LEU A 80 -10.89 -10.23 12.96
C LEU A 80 -10.44 -9.31 14.08
N ALA A 81 -9.47 -9.80 14.85
CA ALA A 81 -8.78 -9.01 15.88
C ALA A 81 -7.26 -9.28 15.87
N ALA A 82 -6.53 -8.40 16.54
CA ALA A 82 -5.10 -8.55 16.79
C ALA A 82 -4.79 -8.30 18.27
N CYS A 83 -3.74 -8.96 18.80
CA CYS A 83 -3.28 -8.72 20.15
C CYS A 83 -1.74 -8.70 20.25
N HIS A 84 -1.24 -8.20 21.40
CA HIS A 84 0.18 -8.10 21.73
C HIS A 84 1.00 -7.27 20.72
N LEU A 85 0.41 -6.20 20.17
CA LEU A 85 1.16 -5.25 19.36
C LEU A 85 2.06 -4.40 20.25
N SER A 86 3.36 -4.39 19.97
CA SER A 86 4.28 -3.43 20.60
C SER A 86 3.93 -1.98 20.19
N ALA A 87 4.31 -1.00 20.98
CA ALA A 87 4.00 0.41 20.70
C ALA A 87 4.53 0.88 19.32
N PRO A 88 5.77 0.53 18.88
CA PRO A 88 6.20 0.83 17.52
C PRO A 88 5.34 0.16 16.44
N LEU A 89 4.94 -1.10 16.64
CA LEU A 89 4.10 -1.82 15.68
C LEU A 89 2.69 -1.22 15.59
N ARG A 90 2.14 -0.71 16.69
CA ARG A 90 0.88 0.05 16.69
C ARG A 90 0.99 1.33 15.85
N ASP A 91 2.13 2.01 15.85
CA ASP A 91 2.36 3.17 14.98
C ASP A 91 2.36 2.77 13.49
N VAL A 92 2.95 1.63 13.15
CA VAL A 92 2.87 1.05 11.79
C VAL A 92 1.41 0.72 11.43
N PHE A 93 0.65 0.10 12.32
CA PHE A 93 -0.78 -0.21 12.07
C PHE A 93 -1.59 1.07 11.84
N ARG A 94 -1.28 2.14 12.57
CA ARG A 94 -1.91 3.46 12.36
C ARG A 94 -1.53 4.06 11.01
N LEU A 95 -0.24 4.06 10.65
CA LEU A 95 0.27 4.57 9.38
C LEU A 95 -0.39 3.86 8.19
N THR A 96 -0.52 2.55 8.30
CA THR A 96 -1.09 1.68 7.27
C THR A 96 -2.62 1.58 7.35
N SER A 97 -3.26 2.12 8.38
CA SER A 97 -4.69 1.94 8.68
C SER A 97 -5.11 0.48 8.89
N LEU A 98 -4.18 -0.42 9.23
CA LEU A 98 -4.52 -1.78 9.67
C LEU A 98 -5.32 -1.76 10.98
N ASP A 99 -5.08 -0.75 11.82
CA ASP A 99 -5.87 -0.47 13.03
C ASP A 99 -7.37 -0.18 12.75
N ALA A 100 -7.72 0.18 11.53
CA ALA A 100 -9.09 0.37 11.11
C ALA A 100 -9.70 -0.89 10.46
N ALA A 101 -8.89 -1.91 10.15
CA ALA A 101 -9.35 -3.13 9.50
C ALA A 101 -9.69 -4.25 10.51
N MET A 102 -9.34 -4.08 11.80
CA MET A 102 -9.54 -5.08 12.86
C MET A 102 -9.62 -4.45 14.25
N GLU A 103 -10.12 -5.18 15.23
CA GLU A 103 -10.05 -4.79 16.64
C GLU A 103 -8.66 -5.09 17.20
N ILE A 104 -8.15 -4.23 18.10
CA ILE A 104 -6.83 -4.38 18.71
C ILE A 104 -6.98 -4.48 20.22
N PHE A 105 -6.37 -5.49 20.81
CA PHE A 105 -6.35 -5.77 22.23
C PHE A 105 -4.92 -5.83 22.77
N ASP A 106 -4.75 -5.57 24.06
CA ASP A 106 -3.43 -5.64 24.69
C ASP A 106 -3.00 -7.10 24.87
N THR A 107 -3.92 -7.98 25.25
CA THR A 107 -3.67 -9.38 25.52
C THR A 107 -4.62 -10.31 24.78
N GLU A 108 -4.22 -11.57 24.64
CA GLU A 108 -5.05 -12.63 24.09
C GLU A 108 -6.29 -12.88 24.93
N SER A 109 -6.15 -12.89 26.27
CA SER A 109 -7.28 -13.10 27.20
C SER A 109 -8.35 -12.04 27.04
N GLU A 110 -7.94 -10.77 26.97
CA GLU A 110 -8.86 -9.65 26.72
C GLU A 110 -9.60 -9.79 25.38
N ALA A 111 -8.87 -10.21 24.32
CA ALA A 111 -9.49 -10.45 23.02
C ALA A 111 -10.55 -11.56 23.09
N LEU A 112 -10.23 -12.69 23.73
CA LEU A 112 -11.14 -13.83 23.83
C LEU A 112 -12.39 -13.54 24.68
N GLU A 113 -12.31 -12.63 25.65
CA GLU A 113 -13.48 -12.16 26.42
C GLU A 113 -14.42 -11.27 25.61
N ARG A 114 -13.98 -10.74 24.46
CA ARG A 114 -14.72 -9.80 23.60
C ARG A 114 -15.37 -10.44 22.38
N LEU A 115 -15.36 -11.75 22.29
CA LEU A 115 -16.00 -12.48 21.19
C LEU A 115 -17.53 -12.21 21.09
N PRO A 116 -18.10 -12.21 19.89
CA PRO A 116 -17.45 -12.33 18.59
C PRO A 116 -16.76 -11.01 18.15
N PHE A 117 -15.68 -11.09 17.40
CA PHE A 117 -14.99 -9.93 16.86
C PHE A 117 -15.83 -9.23 15.79
N LYS A 118 -15.59 -7.93 15.63
CA LYS A 118 -16.25 -7.15 14.58
C LYS A 118 -15.79 -7.59 13.19
N ILE A 119 -16.70 -7.51 12.26
CA ILE A 119 -16.47 -7.77 10.84
C ILE A 119 -16.24 -6.43 10.14
N GLY A 120 -15.14 -6.33 9.42
CA GLY A 120 -14.81 -5.16 8.61
C GLY A 120 -14.28 -3.98 9.42
N ILE A 121 -14.48 -2.76 8.89
CA ILE A 121 -13.82 -1.57 9.41
C ILE A 121 -14.32 -1.23 10.82
N SER A 122 -13.38 -1.22 11.76
CA SER A 122 -13.56 -0.69 13.11
C SER A 122 -13.25 0.82 13.13
N PRO A 123 -13.97 1.63 13.90
CA PRO A 123 -13.51 3.00 14.19
C PRO A 123 -12.14 2.93 14.86
N ARG A 124 -11.23 3.82 14.46
CA ARG A 124 -9.95 3.98 15.17
C ARG A 124 -10.22 4.23 16.65
N ASP A 125 -9.51 3.51 17.49
CA ASP A 125 -9.52 3.80 18.93
C ASP A 125 -8.76 5.12 19.16
N PRO A 126 -9.44 6.19 19.65
CA PRO A 126 -8.78 7.45 19.94
C PRO A 126 -7.83 7.36 21.16
N ALA A 127 -7.90 6.28 21.94
CA ALA A 127 -7.11 6.10 23.15
C ALA A 127 -5.63 5.79 22.89
N PHE A 128 -5.21 5.52 21.65
CA PHE A 128 -3.79 5.32 21.36
C PHE A 128 -3.08 6.65 21.10
N PRO A 129 -2.26 7.15 22.03
CA PRO A 129 -1.47 8.37 21.84
C PRO A 129 -0.49 8.19 20.67
N ALA A 130 -0.11 9.31 20.05
CA ALA A 130 0.95 9.29 19.05
C ALA A 130 2.23 8.72 19.64
N TYR A 131 2.81 7.73 18.99
CA TYR A 131 4.05 7.12 19.43
C TYR A 131 5.24 8.04 19.11
N THR A 132 6.08 8.35 20.10
CA THR A 132 7.23 9.24 19.96
C THR A 132 8.58 8.54 20.09
N GLY A 133 8.57 7.26 20.45
CA GLY A 133 9.77 6.44 20.64
C GLY A 133 10.44 5.99 19.32
N PRO A 134 11.41 5.05 19.41
CA PRO A 134 12.09 4.47 18.25
C PRO A 134 11.11 3.75 17.32
N LEU A 135 11.27 3.96 16.02
CA LEU A 135 10.42 3.34 15.00
C LEU A 135 10.80 1.88 14.72
N VAL A 136 9.88 1.12 14.18
CA VAL A 136 10.23 -0.15 13.53
C VAL A 136 11.14 0.18 12.34
N PRO A 137 12.29 -0.50 12.19
CA PRO A 137 13.22 -0.23 11.10
C PRO A 137 12.53 -0.22 9.73
N GLY A 138 12.90 0.73 8.88
CA GLY A 138 12.34 0.90 7.54
C GLY A 138 10.99 1.63 7.49
N TRP A 139 10.23 1.74 8.59
CA TRP A 139 8.94 2.41 8.60
C TRP A 139 9.05 3.92 8.88
N ALA A 140 8.17 4.68 8.23
CA ALA A 140 7.94 6.07 8.58
C ALA A 140 7.14 6.19 9.89
N ARG A 141 7.25 7.34 10.55
CA ARG A 141 6.34 7.71 11.64
C ARG A 141 4.92 7.90 11.08
N SER A 142 3.93 7.48 11.83
CA SER A 142 2.54 7.72 11.47
C SER A 142 2.23 9.21 11.43
N VAL A 143 1.68 9.65 10.30
CA VAL A 143 1.18 11.01 10.10
C VAL A 143 -0.24 10.95 9.55
N GLU A 144 -1.09 11.86 10.00
CA GLU A 144 -2.46 11.91 9.49
C GLU A 144 -2.56 12.68 8.17
N HIS A 145 -1.77 13.75 8.02
CA HIS A 145 -1.77 14.64 6.88
C HIS A 145 -0.37 14.84 6.33
N VAL A 146 -0.25 14.88 5.01
CA VAL A 146 1.04 15.15 4.38
C VAL A 146 1.41 16.62 4.53
N ALA A 147 2.67 16.88 4.85
CA ALA A 147 3.29 18.18 4.74
C ALA A 147 4.22 18.17 3.52
N LEU A 148 3.90 19.00 2.53
CA LEU A 148 4.79 19.23 1.40
C LEU A 148 5.75 20.36 1.76
N GLY A 149 7.04 20.11 1.61
CA GLY A 149 8.06 21.16 1.59
C GLY A 149 8.03 21.96 0.27
N ALA A 150 9.11 22.67 0.00
CA ALA A 150 9.24 23.39 -1.26
C ALA A 150 9.17 22.44 -2.46
N VAL A 151 8.38 22.80 -3.45
CA VAL A 151 8.29 22.14 -4.75
C VAL A 151 8.60 23.15 -5.85
N PRO A 152 9.12 22.71 -7.03
CA PRO A 152 9.41 23.61 -8.14
C PRO A 152 8.17 24.40 -8.60
N ALA A 153 8.39 25.62 -9.10
CA ALA A 153 7.29 26.53 -9.52
C ALA A 153 6.43 25.95 -10.67
N GLU A 154 7.01 25.09 -11.50
CA GLU A 154 6.32 24.39 -12.58
C GLU A 154 5.44 23.23 -12.11
N ALA A 155 5.56 22.81 -10.85
CA ALA A 155 4.75 21.75 -10.28
C ALA A 155 3.33 22.26 -9.99
N MET A 156 2.34 21.61 -10.59
CA MET A 156 0.94 21.92 -10.30
C MET A 156 0.56 21.37 -8.93
N ASN A 157 0.51 22.27 -7.93
CA ASN A 157 0.14 21.92 -6.55
C ASN A 157 -1.29 22.38 -6.24
N VAL A 158 -2.26 21.60 -6.68
CA VAL A 158 -3.68 21.88 -6.45
C VAL A 158 -4.17 21.14 -5.23
N ASN A 159 -4.08 21.81 -4.07
CA ASN A 159 -4.68 21.34 -2.83
C ASN A 159 -4.17 19.94 -2.39
N VAL A 160 -2.86 19.69 -2.47
CA VAL A 160 -2.22 18.43 -2.04
C VAL A 160 -1.67 18.55 -0.62
N ASN A 161 -1.03 19.68 -0.29
CA ASN A 161 -0.51 19.93 1.04
C ASN A 161 -1.64 19.90 2.09
N GLY A 162 -1.40 19.27 3.23
CA GLY A 162 -2.41 19.10 4.29
C GLY A 162 -3.47 18.01 3.99
N ARG A 163 -3.35 17.28 2.89
CA ARG A 163 -4.26 16.15 2.62
C ARG A 163 -3.97 14.97 3.53
N LYS A 164 -5.05 14.27 3.87
CA LYS A 164 -4.98 13.06 4.70
C LYS A 164 -4.27 11.93 3.95
N VAL A 165 -3.37 11.21 4.64
CA VAL A 165 -2.80 9.95 4.16
C VAL A 165 -3.93 8.91 4.07
N THR A 166 -3.93 8.11 3.01
CA THR A 166 -4.97 7.12 2.76
C THR A 166 -4.39 5.72 2.57
N SER A 167 -5.22 4.73 2.68
CA SER A 167 -4.90 3.32 2.48
C SER A 167 -6.04 2.64 1.71
N PRO A 168 -5.90 1.37 1.28
CA PRO A 168 -7.00 0.65 0.66
C PRO A 168 -8.27 0.59 1.53
N VAL A 169 -8.13 0.67 2.86
CA VAL A 169 -9.25 0.69 3.80
C VAL A 169 -10.17 1.90 3.59
N ASN A 170 -9.59 3.03 3.16
CA ASN A 170 -10.29 4.30 2.97
C ASN A 170 -10.83 4.51 1.54
N GLY A 171 -10.61 3.58 0.63
CA GLY A 171 -11.08 3.66 -0.75
C GLY A 171 -12.54 3.26 -0.92
N PHE A 172 -13.18 3.79 -1.97
CA PHE A 172 -14.56 3.49 -2.35
C PHE A 172 -14.68 2.22 -3.18
N GLY A 173 -13.85 2.08 -4.22
CA GLY A 173 -13.98 1.06 -5.26
C GLY A 173 -13.68 -0.36 -4.79
N ARG A 174 -13.66 -1.29 -5.75
CA ARG A 174 -13.26 -2.69 -5.52
C ARG A 174 -11.80 -2.77 -5.10
N LEU A 175 -11.44 -3.78 -4.28
CA LEU A 175 -10.06 -3.98 -3.86
C LEU A 175 -9.32 -4.86 -4.87
N TRP A 176 -8.25 -4.32 -5.39
CA TRP A 176 -7.35 -5.00 -6.31
C TRP A 176 -5.97 -5.21 -5.70
N GLU A 177 -5.41 -6.39 -5.90
CA GLU A 177 -4.00 -6.70 -5.79
C GLU A 177 -3.46 -6.91 -7.20
N LYS A 178 -2.44 -6.15 -7.60
CA LYS A 178 -1.76 -6.34 -8.89
C LYS A 178 -0.28 -6.57 -8.68
N LYS A 179 0.34 -7.32 -9.57
CA LYS A 179 1.78 -7.52 -9.60
C LYS A 179 2.28 -7.40 -11.01
N TYR A 180 3.34 -6.62 -11.18
CA TYR A 180 4.07 -6.48 -12.42
C TYR A 180 5.51 -6.83 -12.12
N CYS A 181 6.08 -7.78 -12.82
CA CYS A 181 7.41 -8.30 -12.54
C CYS A 181 8.24 -8.38 -13.83
N ILE A 182 9.51 -8.06 -13.71
CA ILE A 182 10.53 -8.48 -14.66
C ILE A 182 11.49 -9.42 -13.96
N LYS A 183 11.90 -10.47 -14.67
CA LYS A 183 12.86 -11.46 -14.17
C LYS A 183 14.13 -11.37 -14.99
N THR A 184 15.26 -11.09 -14.35
CA THR A 184 16.57 -11.10 -14.99
C THR A 184 17.35 -12.33 -14.56
N LYS A 185 18.03 -12.95 -15.54
CA LYS A 185 18.96 -14.06 -15.31
C LYS A 185 20.35 -13.57 -14.90
N ASN A 186 20.58 -12.25 -14.83
CA ASN A 186 21.85 -11.68 -14.44
C ASN A 186 22.06 -11.81 -12.91
N GLU A 187 22.74 -12.85 -12.48
CA GLU A 187 23.03 -13.11 -11.08
C GLU A 187 24.01 -12.11 -10.47
N ALA A 188 24.81 -11.41 -11.29
CA ALA A 188 25.76 -10.41 -10.81
C ALA A 188 25.09 -9.14 -10.27
N MET A 189 23.82 -8.91 -10.63
CA MET A 189 23.08 -7.72 -10.21
C MET A 189 22.40 -7.94 -8.86
N ALA A 190 22.91 -7.33 -7.80
CA ALA A 190 22.35 -7.44 -6.46
C ALA A 190 21.00 -6.71 -6.38
N PRO A 191 19.98 -7.29 -5.73
CA PRO A 191 18.66 -6.64 -5.52
C PRO A 191 18.78 -5.25 -4.91
N GLN A 192 19.67 -5.05 -3.94
CA GLN A 192 19.90 -3.76 -3.27
C GLN A 192 20.37 -2.68 -4.26
N THR A 193 21.26 -3.05 -5.19
CA THR A 193 21.75 -2.14 -6.23
C THR A 193 20.62 -1.67 -7.13
N ILE A 194 19.68 -2.57 -7.46
CA ILE A 194 18.50 -2.26 -8.28
C ILE A 194 17.59 -1.27 -7.53
N ILE A 195 17.31 -1.53 -6.26
CA ILE A 195 16.45 -0.65 -5.44
C ILE A 195 17.11 0.71 -5.22
N ALA A 196 18.41 0.75 -4.98
CA ALA A 196 19.16 2.00 -4.86
C ALA A 196 19.10 2.84 -6.16
N LEU A 197 19.28 2.19 -7.32
CA LEU A 197 19.12 2.83 -8.63
C LEU A 197 17.68 3.32 -8.82
N TRP A 198 16.70 2.48 -8.53
CA TRP A 198 15.28 2.83 -8.70
C TRP A 198 14.93 4.06 -7.87
N ARG A 199 15.28 4.09 -6.58
CA ARG A 199 15.04 5.27 -5.72
C ARG A 199 15.72 6.53 -6.22
N ARG A 200 16.97 6.44 -6.70
CA ARG A 200 17.72 7.59 -7.19
C ARG A 200 17.15 8.17 -8.48
N GLU A 201 16.71 7.30 -9.39
CA GLU A 201 16.28 7.67 -10.74
C GLU A 201 14.76 7.49 -10.96
N PHE A 202 13.98 7.30 -9.90
CA PHE A 202 12.58 6.91 -9.96
C PHE A 202 11.71 7.70 -10.96
N PRO A 203 11.79 9.05 -11.00
CA PRO A 203 11.00 9.82 -11.96
C PRO A 203 11.38 9.58 -13.43
N ASN A 204 12.63 9.16 -13.68
CA ASN A 204 13.15 8.97 -15.04
C ASN A 204 12.57 7.72 -15.71
N PHE A 205 12.04 6.79 -14.96
CA PHE A 205 11.43 5.57 -15.49
C PHE A 205 9.96 5.75 -15.84
N TRP A 206 9.35 6.87 -15.47
CA TRP A 206 7.93 7.12 -15.70
C TRP A 206 7.64 7.45 -17.17
N PRO A 207 6.47 7.00 -17.70
CA PRO A 207 6.05 7.38 -19.04
C PRO A 207 5.93 8.91 -19.18
N LYS A 208 6.26 9.42 -20.37
CA LYS A 208 6.19 10.85 -20.69
C LYS A 208 4.83 11.46 -20.29
N GLY A 209 4.87 12.71 -19.83
CA GLY A 209 3.68 13.43 -19.37
C GLY A 209 3.35 13.25 -17.88
N ASN A 210 4.03 12.34 -17.19
CA ASN A 210 3.88 12.14 -15.75
C ASN A 210 5.14 12.67 -15.04
N ARG A 211 4.95 13.38 -13.94
CA ARG A 211 6.06 13.98 -13.19
C ARG A 211 5.89 13.72 -11.69
N LEU A 212 7.01 13.46 -11.03
CA LEU A 212 7.13 13.36 -9.60
C LEU A 212 8.10 14.43 -9.11
N PHE A 213 7.70 15.17 -8.11
CA PHE A 213 8.51 16.21 -7.47
C PHE A 213 8.66 15.88 -6.00
N THR A 214 9.86 15.45 -5.59
CA THR A 214 10.16 15.20 -4.18
C THR A 214 10.12 16.52 -3.41
N SER A 215 9.42 16.52 -2.30
CA SER A 215 9.35 17.67 -1.40
C SER A 215 10.73 17.96 -0.81
N GLY A 216 11.23 19.18 -1.00
CA GLY A 216 12.56 19.59 -0.54
C GLY A 216 13.74 18.98 -1.29
N GLY A 217 13.54 18.30 -2.43
CA GLY A 217 14.62 17.72 -3.24
C GLY A 217 15.37 16.54 -2.58
N GLY A 218 14.84 16.01 -1.47
CA GLY A 218 15.45 14.92 -0.73
C GLY A 218 15.27 13.53 -1.40
N PRO A 219 16.00 12.51 -0.91
CA PRO A 219 15.89 11.15 -1.40
C PRO A 219 14.55 10.52 -1.06
N ILE A 220 14.19 9.45 -1.76
CA ILE A 220 13.06 8.57 -1.40
C ILE A 220 13.43 7.80 -0.13
N ALA A 221 12.92 8.26 1.01
CA ALA A 221 13.17 7.71 2.34
C ALA A 221 11.86 7.68 3.16
N PRO A 222 11.76 6.87 4.22
CA PRO A 222 10.56 6.83 5.05
C PRO A 222 10.15 8.22 5.56
N GLY A 223 8.88 8.59 5.35
CA GLY A 223 8.33 9.90 5.65
C GLY A 223 8.50 10.95 4.56
N ALA A 224 9.32 10.71 3.54
CA ALA A 224 9.42 11.62 2.40
C ALA A 224 8.10 11.73 1.66
N THR A 225 7.74 12.96 1.28
CA THR A 225 6.52 13.27 0.52
C THR A 225 6.87 13.71 -0.89
N ALA A 226 5.98 13.42 -1.83
CA ALA A 226 6.14 13.88 -3.20
C ALA A 226 4.80 14.35 -3.78
N LEU A 227 4.90 15.38 -4.61
CA LEU A 227 3.82 15.85 -5.45
C LEU A 227 3.88 15.14 -6.80
N LEU A 228 2.74 14.67 -7.28
CA LEU A 228 2.59 14.01 -8.56
C LEU A 228 1.73 14.86 -9.50
N ASN A 229 2.22 15.05 -10.71
CA ASN A 229 1.43 15.56 -11.82
C ASN A 229 1.26 14.45 -12.83
N LEU A 230 0.07 13.82 -12.82
CA LEU A 230 -0.24 12.63 -13.62
C LEU A 230 -1.08 12.98 -14.84
N SER A 231 -0.67 12.51 -16.02
CA SER A 231 -1.42 12.69 -17.25
C SER A 231 -2.70 11.85 -17.24
N LEU A 232 -3.85 12.50 -17.43
CA LEU A 232 -5.15 11.85 -17.61
C LEU A 232 -5.49 11.59 -19.10
N GLY A 233 -4.59 11.97 -20.00
CA GLY A 233 -4.75 11.91 -21.44
C GLY A 233 -4.96 13.30 -22.06
N GLY A 234 -4.38 13.50 -23.26
CA GLY A 234 -4.32 14.83 -23.88
C GLY A 234 -3.65 15.84 -22.96
N PRO A 235 -4.20 17.06 -22.86
CA PRO A 235 -3.64 18.10 -22.05
C PRO A 235 -4.09 18.07 -20.57
N MET A 236 -4.88 17.10 -20.17
CA MET A 236 -5.40 16.98 -18.79
C MET A 236 -4.34 16.40 -17.86
N VAL A 237 -4.05 17.14 -16.79
CA VAL A 237 -3.11 16.74 -15.74
C VAL A 237 -3.82 16.76 -14.40
N MET A 238 -3.60 15.75 -13.60
CA MET A 238 -4.08 15.68 -12.22
C MET A 238 -2.93 15.92 -11.25
N ALA A 239 -3.11 16.87 -10.33
CA ALA A 239 -2.23 17.05 -9.18
C ALA A 239 -2.66 16.14 -8.04
N THR A 240 -1.74 15.41 -7.49
CA THR A 240 -1.94 14.54 -6.33
C THR A 240 -0.62 14.33 -5.57
N GLY A 241 -0.61 13.55 -4.50
CA GLY A 241 0.58 13.32 -3.71
C GLY A 241 0.69 11.90 -3.18
N ILE A 242 1.88 11.60 -2.70
CA ILE A 242 2.23 10.35 -2.04
C ILE A 242 3.14 10.62 -0.84
N ILE A 243 3.21 9.65 0.04
CA ILE A 243 4.19 9.58 1.13
C ILE A 243 4.88 8.21 1.10
N VAL A 244 6.18 8.19 1.34
CA VAL A 244 6.94 6.95 1.52
C VAL A 244 6.64 6.42 2.93
N ILE A 245 5.93 5.30 3.03
CA ILE A 245 5.57 4.71 4.32
C ILE A 245 6.60 3.70 4.81
N TYR A 246 7.35 3.08 3.88
CA TYR A 246 8.40 2.12 4.17
C TYR A 246 9.51 2.20 3.15
N ALA A 247 10.77 2.02 3.59
CA ALA A 247 11.90 1.77 2.70
C ALA A 247 13.03 1.04 3.45
N ASP A 248 13.60 0.02 2.78
CA ASP A 248 14.80 -0.69 3.17
C ASP A 248 15.70 -0.94 1.96
N ASP A 249 16.71 -1.78 2.07
CA ASP A 249 17.63 -2.08 0.96
C ASP A 249 17.00 -2.89 -0.18
N TYR A 250 15.82 -3.49 0.05
CA TYR A 250 15.17 -4.42 -0.88
C TYR A 250 13.84 -3.89 -1.41
N SER A 251 13.27 -2.85 -0.79
CA SER A 251 11.97 -2.34 -1.16
C SER A 251 11.73 -0.88 -0.79
N SER A 252 10.69 -0.30 -1.38
CA SER A 252 10.13 1.00 -1.00
C SER A 252 8.63 0.99 -1.22
N CYS A 253 7.87 1.33 -0.20
CA CYS A 253 6.42 1.35 -0.25
C CYS A 253 5.87 2.77 -0.11
N PHE A 254 4.99 3.15 -1.01
CA PHE A 254 4.33 4.45 -1.03
C PHE A 254 2.86 4.30 -0.70
N SER A 255 2.34 5.26 0.04
CA SER A 255 0.91 5.43 0.28
C SER A 255 0.40 6.67 -0.44
N THR A 256 -0.82 6.61 -0.93
CA THR A 256 -1.48 7.72 -1.58
C THR A 256 -2.08 8.68 -0.56
N VAL A 257 -2.42 9.90 -1.01
CA VAL A 257 -3.14 10.88 -0.20
C VAL A 257 -4.56 11.07 -0.71
N ARG A 258 -5.44 11.62 0.12
CA ARG A 258 -6.81 11.93 -0.25
C ARG A 258 -6.84 12.84 -1.47
N GLY A 259 -7.61 12.44 -2.47
CA GLY A 259 -7.66 13.11 -3.78
C GLY A 259 -6.83 12.42 -4.86
N HIS A 260 -6.00 11.46 -4.52
CA HIS A 260 -5.41 10.56 -5.51
C HIS A 260 -6.50 9.69 -6.17
N MET A 261 -6.31 9.30 -7.44
CA MET A 261 -7.29 8.43 -8.15
C MET A 261 -7.49 7.08 -7.48
N LEU A 262 -6.48 6.60 -6.79
CA LEU A 262 -6.46 5.35 -6.06
C LEU A 262 -6.14 5.61 -4.59
N HIS A 263 -6.85 4.96 -3.67
CA HIS A 263 -6.47 4.88 -2.27
C HIS A 263 -5.79 3.54 -2.04
N GLY A 264 -4.50 3.57 -1.73
CA GLY A 264 -3.74 2.33 -1.63
C GLY A 264 -2.26 2.51 -1.40
N TRP A 265 -1.61 1.38 -1.43
CA TRP A 265 -0.16 1.25 -1.33
C TRP A 265 0.39 0.69 -2.61
N ILE A 266 1.63 1.07 -2.89
CA ILE A 266 2.41 0.49 -3.97
C ILE A 266 3.80 0.17 -3.47
N ASN A 267 4.18 -1.09 -3.53
CA ASN A 267 5.49 -1.57 -3.12
C ASN A 267 6.36 -1.84 -4.35
N PHE A 268 7.55 -1.29 -4.34
CA PHE A 268 8.63 -1.52 -5.31
C PHE A 268 9.67 -2.38 -4.64
N SER A 269 9.92 -3.58 -5.12
CA SER A 269 10.84 -4.52 -4.48
C SER A 269 11.73 -5.24 -5.48
N SER A 270 12.88 -5.71 -5.00
CA SER A 270 13.76 -6.59 -5.74
C SER A 270 14.31 -7.67 -4.81
N PHE A 271 14.30 -8.91 -5.29
CA PHE A 271 14.73 -10.06 -4.50
C PHE A 271 15.20 -11.20 -5.38
N ARG A 272 15.97 -12.12 -4.79
CA ARG A 272 16.45 -13.34 -5.47
C ARG A 272 15.34 -14.39 -5.51
N ALA A 273 15.13 -15.00 -6.68
CA ALA A 273 14.26 -16.17 -6.84
C ALA A 273 14.66 -16.95 -8.10
N ASP A 274 14.60 -18.29 -8.01
CA ASP A 274 14.74 -19.24 -9.12
C ASP A 274 15.93 -18.96 -10.05
N GLY A 275 17.13 -18.74 -9.48
CA GLY A 275 18.36 -18.51 -10.23
C GLY A 275 18.41 -17.16 -10.95
N GLY A 276 17.68 -16.16 -10.46
CA GLY A 276 17.72 -14.82 -11.02
C GLY A 276 17.31 -13.75 -9.99
N THR A 277 17.13 -12.54 -10.48
CA THR A 277 16.60 -11.43 -9.67
C THR A 277 15.24 -11.02 -10.22
N ILE A 278 14.25 -10.94 -9.34
CA ILE A 278 12.93 -10.40 -9.64
C ILE A 278 12.91 -8.94 -9.24
N ILE A 279 12.35 -8.10 -10.10
CA ILE A 279 12.06 -6.69 -9.85
C ILE A 279 10.55 -6.55 -9.97
N GLN A 280 9.91 -6.04 -8.92
CA GLN A 280 8.45 -6.10 -8.78
C GLN A 280 7.86 -4.73 -8.45
N VAL A 281 6.72 -4.43 -9.08
CA VAL A 281 5.77 -3.39 -8.67
C VAL A 281 4.53 -4.10 -8.15
N HIS A 282 4.16 -3.85 -6.90
CA HIS A 282 3.05 -4.54 -6.22
C HIS A 282 2.07 -3.52 -5.62
N PRO A 283 1.13 -2.98 -6.40
CA PRO A 283 0.06 -2.14 -5.89
C PRO A 283 -1.09 -2.95 -5.28
N VAL A 284 -1.60 -2.44 -4.14
CA VAL A 284 -2.86 -2.88 -3.52
C VAL A 284 -3.71 -1.65 -3.26
N PHE A 285 -4.88 -1.57 -3.89
CA PHE A 285 -5.65 -0.34 -3.90
C PHE A 285 -7.15 -0.55 -4.16
N ARG A 286 -7.91 0.50 -3.84
CA ARG A 286 -9.29 0.75 -4.32
C ARG A 286 -9.33 2.06 -5.09
N ALA A 287 -10.25 2.21 -6.03
CA ALA A 287 -10.56 3.53 -6.53
C ALA A 287 -10.98 4.44 -5.38
N SER A 288 -10.53 5.70 -5.39
CA SER A 288 -10.71 6.62 -4.27
C SER A 288 -12.18 6.96 -4.00
N ASP A 289 -12.96 7.11 -5.07
CA ASP A 289 -14.32 7.64 -5.07
C ASP A 289 -15.15 7.04 -6.23
N PRO A 290 -16.48 7.32 -6.30
CA PRO A 290 -17.35 6.78 -7.35
C PRO A 290 -16.92 7.17 -8.77
N VAL A 291 -16.42 8.39 -8.99
CA VAL A 291 -15.99 8.87 -10.33
C VAL A 291 -14.78 8.08 -10.80
N MET A 292 -13.81 7.88 -9.89
CA MET A 292 -12.63 7.08 -10.18
C MET A 292 -12.96 5.60 -10.40
N GLU A 293 -13.91 5.02 -9.65
CA GLU A 293 -14.33 3.63 -9.85
C GLU A 293 -14.97 3.43 -11.24
N VAL A 294 -15.84 4.36 -11.65
CA VAL A 294 -16.43 4.32 -12.99
C VAL A 294 -15.34 4.47 -14.06
N GLY A 295 -14.43 5.44 -13.90
CA GLY A 295 -13.30 5.63 -14.81
C GLY A 295 -12.41 4.39 -14.91
N PHE A 296 -12.18 3.71 -13.78
CA PHE A 296 -11.38 2.50 -13.72
C PHE A 296 -12.03 1.34 -14.51
N ARG A 297 -13.35 1.20 -14.41
CA ARG A 297 -14.14 0.23 -15.19
C ARG A 297 -14.16 0.56 -16.69
N LEU A 298 -14.16 1.85 -17.05
CA LEU A 298 -14.21 2.32 -18.43
C LEU A 298 -12.84 2.38 -19.14
N GLY A 299 -11.77 1.90 -18.51
CA GLY A 299 -10.47 1.74 -19.16
C GLY A 299 -9.27 2.39 -18.46
N ALA A 300 -9.46 3.15 -17.36
CA ALA A 300 -8.33 3.68 -16.60
C ALA A 300 -7.46 2.55 -16.01
N SER A 301 -8.04 1.37 -15.71
CA SER A 301 -7.29 0.18 -15.31
C SER A 301 -6.23 -0.24 -16.33
N ARG A 302 -6.58 -0.23 -17.63
CA ARG A 302 -5.64 -0.57 -18.71
C ARG A 302 -4.52 0.47 -18.84
N ARG A 303 -4.82 1.76 -18.60
CA ARG A 303 -3.80 2.82 -18.61
C ARG A 303 -2.84 2.68 -17.44
N GLU A 304 -3.34 2.30 -16.29
CA GLU A 304 -2.52 2.02 -15.10
C GLU A 304 -1.63 0.79 -15.35
N ASP A 305 -2.16 -0.29 -15.95
CA ASP A 305 -1.37 -1.44 -16.37
C ASP A 305 -0.23 -1.01 -17.34
N GLN A 306 -0.57 -0.23 -18.39
CA GLN A 306 0.41 0.28 -19.36
C GLN A 306 1.46 1.20 -18.72
N PHE A 307 1.08 1.97 -17.71
CA PHE A 307 2.00 2.83 -16.98
C PHE A 307 3.10 1.99 -16.29
N TRP A 308 2.71 0.92 -15.60
CA TRP A 308 3.67 0.07 -14.90
C TRP A 308 4.48 -0.81 -15.85
N HIS A 309 3.91 -1.29 -16.95
CA HIS A 309 4.67 -1.97 -17.99
C HIS A 309 5.77 -1.07 -18.54
N ARG A 310 5.44 0.13 -19.00
CA ARG A 310 6.43 1.09 -19.52
C ARG A 310 7.47 1.50 -18.48
N THR A 311 7.06 1.65 -17.22
CA THR A 311 7.99 1.98 -16.13
C THR A 311 9.02 0.86 -15.94
N LEU A 312 8.58 -0.40 -15.94
CA LEU A 312 9.47 -1.56 -15.83
C LEU A 312 10.33 -1.75 -17.09
N ASP A 313 9.78 -1.54 -18.29
CA ASP A 313 10.55 -1.59 -19.54
C ASP A 313 11.67 -0.54 -19.57
N ASN A 314 11.37 0.69 -19.12
CA ASN A 314 12.39 1.75 -19.01
C ASN A 314 13.46 1.39 -17.97
N LEU A 315 13.08 0.81 -16.85
CA LEU A 315 14.02 0.32 -15.84
C LEU A 315 14.87 -0.83 -16.39
N ALA A 316 14.25 -1.82 -17.06
CA ALA A 316 14.96 -2.93 -17.70
C ALA A 316 15.99 -2.43 -18.71
N SER A 317 15.60 -1.48 -19.57
CA SER A 317 16.50 -0.84 -20.53
C SER A 317 17.68 -0.15 -19.85
N ARG A 318 17.44 0.55 -18.75
CA ARG A 318 18.46 1.23 -17.94
C ARG A 318 19.42 0.25 -17.28
N LEU A 319 18.94 -0.95 -16.94
CA LEU A 319 19.73 -2.03 -16.37
C LEU A 319 20.45 -2.89 -17.43
N GLY A 320 20.17 -2.66 -18.72
CA GLY A 320 20.71 -3.47 -19.82
C GLY A 320 20.15 -4.91 -19.82
N VAL A 321 18.89 -5.09 -19.37
CA VAL A 321 18.24 -6.40 -19.26
C VAL A 321 17.12 -6.49 -20.29
N GLU A 322 17.11 -7.55 -21.09
CA GLU A 322 15.99 -7.93 -21.90
C GLU A 322 15.05 -8.85 -21.10
N ALA A 323 13.91 -8.33 -20.67
CA ALA A 323 12.91 -9.10 -19.93
C ALA A 323 11.50 -8.56 -20.24
N GLY A 324 10.59 -9.46 -20.52
CA GLY A 324 9.16 -9.13 -20.64
C GLY A 324 8.54 -8.88 -19.25
N VAL A 325 7.54 -8.00 -19.20
CA VAL A 325 6.79 -7.75 -17.98
C VAL A 325 5.71 -8.80 -17.81
N GLU A 326 5.83 -9.61 -16.77
CA GLU A 326 4.77 -10.53 -16.32
C GLU A 326 3.78 -9.76 -15.45
N GLN A 327 2.48 -9.98 -15.66
CA GLN A 327 1.42 -9.31 -14.93
C GLN A 327 0.45 -10.32 -14.32
N ARG A 328 0.06 -10.03 -13.07
CA ARG A 328 -1.03 -10.75 -12.37
C ARG A 328 -1.94 -9.75 -11.68
N ASN A 329 -3.23 -9.82 -11.97
CA ASN A 329 -4.28 -9.00 -11.34
C ASN A 329 -5.24 -9.92 -10.58
N VAL A 330 -5.49 -9.60 -9.33
CA VAL A 330 -6.42 -10.33 -8.46
C VAL A 330 -7.44 -9.36 -7.88
N LEU A 331 -8.71 -9.64 -8.08
CA LEU A 331 -9.80 -8.93 -7.42
C LEU A 331 -10.02 -9.58 -6.06
N ILE A 332 -9.61 -8.87 -4.99
CA ILE A 332 -9.66 -9.36 -3.61
C ILE A 332 -11.06 -9.17 -3.02
N ASP A 333 -11.65 -7.96 -3.19
CA ASP A 333 -13.01 -7.65 -2.74
C ASP A 333 -13.78 -6.99 -3.89
N PRO A 334 -14.82 -7.64 -4.42
CA PRO A 334 -15.61 -7.13 -5.54
C PRO A 334 -16.57 -6.00 -5.14
N HIS A 335 -16.75 -5.75 -3.83
CA HIS A 335 -17.75 -4.81 -3.33
C HIS A 335 -17.19 -3.39 -3.23
N VAL A 336 -18.04 -2.41 -3.57
CA VAL A 336 -17.74 -0.99 -3.35
C VAL A 336 -18.19 -0.59 -1.93
N ARG A 337 -17.48 0.36 -1.34
CA ARG A 337 -17.71 0.84 0.03
C ARG A 337 -18.49 2.16 0.02
N TRP A 338 -19.82 2.11 -0.04
CA TRP A 338 -20.70 3.28 -0.15
C TRP A 338 -20.46 4.36 0.92
N ARG A 339 -20.05 3.98 2.13
CA ARG A 339 -19.66 4.95 3.17
C ARG A 339 -18.46 5.83 2.78
N GLN A 340 -17.66 5.42 1.78
CA GLN A 340 -16.55 6.17 1.24
C GLN A 340 -16.92 6.99 -0.01
N ALA A 341 -18.17 6.99 -0.45
CA ALA A 341 -18.62 7.74 -1.63
C ALA A 341 -18.39 9.25 -1.49
N GLN A 342 -18.45 9.78 -0.27
CA GLN A 342 -18.14 11.18 0.04
C GLN A 342 -16.72 11.63 -0.35
N ASN A 343 -15.80 10.69 -0.62
CA ASN A 343 -14.45 10.99 -1.10
C ASN A 343 -14.47 11.75 -2.43
N VAL A 344 -15.56 11.70 -3.20
CA VAL A 344 -15.73 12.44 -4.46
C VAL A 344 -15.49 13.95 -4.29
N ARG A 345 -15.77 14.51 -3.10
CA ARG A 345 -15.51 15.92 -2.76
C ARG A 345 -14.02 16.31 -2.86
N TYR A 346 -13.15 15.31 -2.80
CA TYR A 346 -11.70 15.48 -2.83
C TYR A 346 -11.08 14.98 -4.13
N CYS A 347 -11.88 14.55 -5.11
CA CYS A 347 -11.41 13.98 -6.37
C CYS A 347 -10.41 14.91 -7.07
N GLY A 348 -9.14 14.48 -7.11
CA GLY A 348 -8.04 15.30 -7.67
C GLY A 348 -8.22 15.61 -9.14
N ALA A 349 -8.85 14.71 -9.91
CA ALA A 349 -9.13 14.95 -11.32
C ALA A 349 -10.13 16.11 -11.51
N ILE A 350 -11.19 16.16 -10.70
CA ILE A 350 -12.19 17.25 -10.74
C ILE A 350 -11.52 18.58 -10.37
N TRP A 351 -10.82 18.63 -9.23
CA TRP A 351 -10.18 19.84 -8.76
C TRP A 351 -9.11 20.35 -9.73
N SER A 352 -8.29 19.45 -10.29
CA SER A 352 -7.28 19.81 -11.28
C SER A 352 -7.91 20.35 -12.57
N SER A 353 -9.01 19.73 -13.03
CA SER A 353 -9.75 20.19 -14.21
C SER A 353 -10.34 21.60 -14.00
N LEU A 354 -10.95 21.84 -12.82
CA LEU A 354 -11.46 23.17 -12.46
C LEU A 354 -10.35 24.23 -12.38
N TYR A 355 -9.18 23.87 -11.87
CA TYR A 355 -8.02 24.75 -11.82
C TYR A 355 -7.49 25.10 -13.21
N LEU A 356 -7.48 24.15 -14.14
CA LEU A 356 -7.00 24.34 -15.50
C LEU A 356 -8.01 25.06 -16.40
N LEU A 357 -9.30 25.05 -16.06
CA LEU A 357 -10.37 25.63 -16.89
C LEU A 357 -10.12 27.09 -17.30
N PRO A 358 -9.74 28.02 -16.40
CA PRO A 358 -9.43 29.42 -16.79
C PRO A 358 -8.25 29.52 -17.74
N TYR A 359 -7.23 28.68 -17.59
CA TYR A 359 -6.08 28.63 -18.49
C TYR A 359 -6.49 28.18 -19.91
N TRP A 360 -7.38 27.22 -20.02
CA TRP A 360 -7.88 26.70 -21.30
C TRP A 360 -8.77 27.73 -21.99
N LEU A 361 -9.69 28.32 -21.25
CA LEU A 361 -10.56 29.37 -21.80
C LEU A 361 -9.74 30.52 -22.38
N ARG A 362 -8.71 31.01 -21.65
CA ARG A 362 -7.81 32.05 -22.18
C ARG A 362 -7.12 31.63 -23.48
N ARG A 363 -6.74 30.36 -23.62
CA ARG A 363 -6.06 29.84 -24.82
C ARG A 363 -6.98 29.64 -26.02
N ILE A 364 -8.28 29.45 -25.80
CA ILE A 364 -9.29 29.32 -26.86
C ILE A 364 -9.69 30.68 -27.41
N PHE A 365 -9.67 31.71 -26.57
CA PHE A 365 -10.09 33.07 -26.91
C PHE A 365 -8.91 34.04 -27.17
N SER A 366 -7.69 33.56 -27.13
CA SER A 366 -6.46 34.24 -27.61
C SER A 366 -6.06 33.66 -28.96
#